data_e75b7fa80463e62dc1adf705fd609c9e
#
_entry.id   e75b7fa80463e62dc1adf705fd609c9e
#
_cell.length_a   1.000
_cell.length_b   1.000
_cell.length_c   1.000
_cell.angle_alpha   90.00
_cell.angle_beta   90.00
_cell.angle_gamma   90.00
#
_symmetry.space_group_name_H-M   'P 1'
#
loop_
_entity.id
_entity.type
_entity.pdbx_description
1 polymer ?
#
loop_
_entity_poly.entity_id
_entity_poly.type
_entity_poly.pdbx_seq_one_letter_code
_entity_poly.pdbx_strand_id
1 'polypeptide(L)'
;LDINIFDSLLKGLTNDIKLILVGDYNQLPSVGPGQVLKDLIMSNVFKTIYLSLLYRQKENSYINTLAYEIKENNLTDFLTTKDDYTFLNCSSKSIRKNLHTLCEQII
;
A
#
# COMPACT_ATOMS: atom_id res chain seq x y z
N LEU A 1 -6.28 7.32 -9.21
CA LEU A 1 -6.34 8.32 -10.28
C LEU A 1 -5.86 7.67 -11.57
N ASP A 2 -6.76 7.46 -12.53
CA ASP A 2 -6.43 6.98 -13.87
C ASP A 2 -6.15 8.14 -14.84
N ILE A 3 -5.70 7.81 -16.06
CA ILE A 3 -5.29 8.81 -17.04
C ILE A 3 -6.45 9.66 -17.55
N ASN A 4 -7.66 9.11 -17.65
CA ASN A 4 -8.83 9.83 -18.15
C ASN A 4 -9.31 10.88 -17.15
N ILE A 5 -9.33 10.51 -15.85
CA ILE A 5 -9.67 11.43 -14.77
C ILE A 5 -8.60 12.50 -14.65
N PHE A 6 -7.32 12.15 -14.79
CA PHE A 6 -6.22 13.11 -14.74
C PHE A 6 -6.26 14.10 -15.90
N ASP A 7 -6.53 13.64 -17.12
CA ASP A 7 -6.72 14.49 -18.29
C ASP A 7 -7.88 15.49 -18.08
N SER A 8 -9.00 14.99 -17.57
CA SER A 8 -10.15 15.84 -17.25
C SER A 8 -9.84 16.89 -16.18
N LEU A 9 -9.08 16.49 -15.14
CA LEU A 9 -8.59 17.42 -14.11
C LEU A 9 -7.74 18.52 -14.75
N LEU A 10 -6.75 18.15 -15.57
CA LEU A 10 -5.84 19.12 -16.19
C LEU A 10 -6.57 20.11 -17.10
N LYS A 11 -7.60 19.66 -17.81
CA LYS A 11 -8.44 20.53 -18.67
C LYS A 11 -9.27 21.53 -17.85
N GLY A 12 -9.59 21.21 -16.61
CA GLY A 12 -10.31 22.10 -15.70
C GLY A 12 -9.44 23.09 -14.93
N LEU A 13 -8.11 22.92 -14.95
CA LEU A 13 -7.20 23.80 -14.23
C LEU A 13 -6.98 25.11 -15.00
N THR A 14 -6.89 26.20 -14.25
CA THR A 14 -6.44 27.51 -14.78
C THR A 14 -4.94 27.68 -14.57
N ASN A 15 -4.30 28.60 -15.31
CA ASN A 15 -2.85 28.76 -15.35
C ASN A 15 -2.19 29.15 -14.00
N ASP A 16 -2.97 29.65 -13.05
CA ASP A 16 -2.48 30.15 -11.75
C ASP A 16 -2.60 29.15 -10.60
N ILE A 17 -2.91 27.90 -10.92
CA ILE A 17 -3.10 26.85 -9.89
C ILE A 17 -1.82 26.05 -9.67
N LYS A 18 -1.43 25.89 -8.41
CA LYS A 18 -0.43 24.94 -7.98
C LYS A 18 -1.09 23.60 -7.66
N LEU A 19 -0.76 22.57 -8.43
CA LEU A 19 -1.25 21.22 -8.20
C LEU A 19 -0.27 20.45 -7.30
N ILE A 20 -0.79 19.84 -6.24
CA ILE A 20 -0.05 18.93 -5.37
C ILE A 20 -0.74 17.56 -5.41
N LEU A 21 -0.05 16.54 -5.88
CA LEU A 21 -0.52 15.16 -5.88
C LEU A 21 0.02 14.44 -4.65
N VAL A 22 -0.86 13.78 -3.91
CA VAL A 22 -0.51 12.99 -2.72
C VAL A 22 -1.04 11.58 -2.92
N GLY A 23 -0.23 10.58 -2.65
CA GLY A 23 -0.64 9.19 -2.78
C GLY A 23 0.49 8.22 -2.49
N ASP A 24 0.20 6.94 -2.65
CA ASP A 24 1.16 5.86 -2.46
C ASP A 24 1.21 5.01 -3.75
N TYR A 25 2.31 5.11 -4.48
CA TYR A 25 2.51 4.39 -5.74
C TYR A 25 2.80 2.89 -5.57
N ASN A 26 2.98 2.42 -4.33
CA ASN A 26 3.15 1.00 -4.01
C ASN A 26 1.81 0.30 -3.69
N GLN A 27 0.73 1.07 -3.49
CA GLN A 27 -0.61 0.52 -3.32
C GLN A 27 -1.23 0.11 -4.65
N LEU A 28 -2.40 -0.53 -4.59
CA LEU A 28 -3.11 -0.98 -5.78
C LEU A 28 -3.31 0.17 -6.78
N PRO A 29 -3.05 -0.07 -8.07
CA PRO A 29 -3.28 0.93 -9.10
C PRO A 29 -4.77 1.24 -9.25
N SER A 30 -5.08 2.32 -9.98
CA SER A 30 -6.45 2.65 -10.37
C SER A 30 -7.07 1.52 -11.22
N VAL A 31 -8.38 1.34 -11.13
CA VAL A 31 -9.12 0.38 -11.96
C VAL A 31 -9.11 0.82 -13.44
N GLY A 32 -9.12 2.13 -13.69
CA GLY A 32 -8.99 2.70 -15.04
C GLY A 32 -7.54 2.67 -15.57
N PRO A 33 -7.33 3.00 -16.84
CA PRO A 33 -6.03 2.88 -17.49
C PRO A 33 -4.99 3.86 -16.94
N GLY A 34 -3.73 3.39 -16.91
CA GLY A 34 -2.57 4.19 -16.53
C GLY A 34 -2.25 4.20 -15.02
N GLN A 35 -1.01 4.58 -14.70
CA GLN A 35 -0.49 4.70 -13.33
C GLN A 35 0.07 6.11 -13.12
N VAL A 36 -0.79 7.12 -13.28
CA VAL A 36 -0.42 8.54 -13.37
C VAL A 36 0.58 8.97 -12.31
N LEU A 37 0.34 8.68 -11.02
CA LEU A 37 1.25 9.09 -9.94
C LEU A 37 2.63 8.46 -10.10
N LYS A 38 2.69 7.17 -10.39
CA LYS A 38 3.95 6.44 -10.58
C LYS A 38 4.72 6.97 -11.79
N ASP A 39 4.02 7.18 -12.90
CA ASP A 39 4.63 7.65 -14.15
C ASP A 39 5.18 9.08 -13.98
N LEU A 40 4.46 9.96 -13.27
CA LEU A 40 4.94 11.32 -12.95
C LEU A 40 6.18 11.29 -12.07
N ILE A 41 6.22 10.42 -11.05
CA ILE A 41 7.40 10.25 -10.18
C ILE A 41 8.58 9.73 -11.00
N MET A 42 8.39 8.70 -11.80
CA MET A 42 9.45 8.07 -12.60
C MET A 42 9.99 8.97 -13.72
N SER A 43 9.19 9.94 -14.18
CA SER A 43 9.64 10.91 -15.18
C SER A 43 10.78 11.81 -14.68
N ASN A 44 10.97 11.94 -13.36
CA ASN A 44 11.93 12.85 -12.71
C ASN A 44 11.83 14.33 -13.13
N VAL A 45 10.71 14.71 -13.74
CA VAL A 45 10.47 16.10 -14.18
C VAL A 45 9.93 16.94 -13.03
N PHE A 46 9.19 16.31 -12.09
CA PHE A 46 8.49 16.98 -11.01
C PHE A 46 9.20 16.77 -9.67
N LYS A 47 9.22 17.81 -8.84
CA LYS A 47 9.75 17.69 -7.47
C LYS A 47 8.90 16.69 -6.68
N THR A 48 9.53 15.62 -6.22
CA THR A 48 8.90 14.58 -5.41
C THR A 48 9.44 14.62 -3.98
N ILE A 49 8.56 14.50 -3.00
CA ILE A 49 8.90 14.39 -1.57
C ILE A 49 8.38 13.02 -1.10
N TYR A 50 9.27 12.22 -0.54
CA TYR A 50 8.95 10.91 0.02
C TYR A 50 8.76 11.01 1.53
N LEU A 51 7.61 10.52 2.01
CA LEU A 51 7.35 10.36 3.44
C LEU A 51 7.78 8.96 3.86
N SER A 52 8.81 8.86 4.68
CA SER A 52 9.42 7.58 5.08
C SER A 52 9.02 7.12 6.48
N LEU A 53 8.44 7.99 7.30
CA LEU A 53 8.07 7.65 8.67
C LEU A 53 6.64 7.08 8.73
N LEU A 54 6.52 5.91 9.34
CA LEU A 54 5.25 5.24 9.60
C LEU A 54 4.82 5.50 11.05
N TYR A 55 3.71 6.23 11.23
CA TYR A 55 3.15 6.53 12.56
C TYR A 55 1.93 5.67 12.92
N ARG A 56 1.46 4.82 12.01
CA ARG A 56 0.21 4.05 12.18
C ARG A 56 0.35 2.89 13.14
N GLN A 57 1.49 2.21 13.17
CA GLN A 57 1.81 1.10 14.05
C GLN A 57 2.91 1.51 15.04
N LYS A 58 3.07 0.74 16.13
CA LYS A 58 4.20 0.90 17.05
C LYS A 58 5.53 0.78 16.29
N GLU A 59 6.54 1.53 16.69
CA GLU A 59 7.84 1.54 16.01
C GLU A 59 8.46 0.14 15.82
N ASN A 60 8.23 -0.78 16.78
CA ASN A 60 8.74 -2.14 16.77
C ASN A 60 7.72 -3.19 16.27
N SER A 61 6.67 -2.78 15.56
CA SER A 61 5.68 -3.70 14.99
C SER A 61 6.29 -4.55 13.88
N TYR A 62 6.15 -5.88 13.97
CA TYR A 62 6.59 -6.77 12.90
C TYR A 62 5.79 -6.56 11.62
N ILE A 63 4.55 -6.07 11.71
CA ILE A 63 3.72 -5.73 10.56
C ILE A 63 4.43 -4.71 9.64
N ASN A 64 5.15 -3.74 10.20
CA ASN A 64 5.93 -2.77 9.42
C ASN A 64 7.10 -3.44 8.69
N THR A 65 7.82 -4.32 9.39
CA THR A 65 8.92 -5.11 8.83
C THR A 65 8.42 -6.00 7.70
N LEU A 66 7.34 -6.73 7.93
CA LEU A 66 6.72 -7.62 6.95
C LEU A 66 6.26 -6.85 5.69
N ALA A 67 5.63 -5.69 5.87
CA ALA A 67 5.20 -4.85 4.75
C ALA A 67 6.39 -4.39 3.91
N TYR A 68 7.50 -4.03 4.55
CA TYR A 68 8.73 -3.66 3.87
C TYR A 68 9.35 -4.86 3.13
N GLU A 69 9.45 -6.04 3.77
CA GLU A 69 9.97 -7.27 3.18
C GLU A 69 9.16 -7.70 1.94
N ILE A 70 7.82 -7.60 2.01
CA ILE A 70 6.94 -7.87 0.87
C ILE A 70 7.23 -6.91 -0.28
N LYS A 71 7.36 -5.63 0.02
CA LYS A 71 7.65 -4.59 -0.98
C LYS A 71 8.97 -4.84 -1.69
N GLU A 72 10.01 -5.21 -0.95
CA GLU A 72 11.35 -5.50 -1.49
C GLU A 72 11.47 -6.91 -2.08
N ASN A 73 10.38 -7.69 -2.06
CA ASN A 73 10.34 -9.11 -2.49
C ASN A 73 11.40 -9.98 -1.78
N ASN A 74 11.63 -9.72 -0.50
CA ASN A 74 12.64 -10.37 0.33
C ASN A 74 12.04 -10.82 1.66
N LEU A 75 11.14 -11.80 1.63
CA LEU A 75 10.54 -12.41 2.81
C LEU A 75 11.54 -13.33 3.52
N THR A 76 11.93 -12.99 4.73
CA THR A 76 12.97 -13.73 5.48
C THR A 76 12.38 -14.63 6.56
N ASP A 77 11.48 -14.15 7.42
CA ASP A 77 11.03 -14.84 8.63
C ASP A 77 9.49 -14.77 8.84
N PHE A 78 8.73 -14.83 7.76
CA PHE A 78 7.27 -14.66 7.80
C PHE A 78 6.50 -15.85 8.41
N LEU A 79 7.15 -17.00 8.64
CA LEU A 79 6.52 -18.19 9.23
C LEU A 79 6.56 -18.17 10.76
N THR A 80 7.42 -17.36 11.37
CA THR A 80 7.58 -17.29 12.81
C THR A 80 6.56 -16.35 13.45
N THR A 81 5.85 -16.82 14.48
CA THR A 81 4.94 -16.00 15.27
C THR A 81 5.70 -14.90 16.01
N LYS A 82 5.18 -13.68 15.95
CA LYS A 82 5.66 -12.50 16.69
C LYS A 82 4.53 -11.97 17.58
N ASP A 83 4.81 -10.99 18.40
CA ASP A 83 3.82 -10.43 19.36
C ASP A 83 2.54 -9.89 18.68
N ASP A 84 2.70 -9.33 17.49
CA ASP A 84 1.62 -8.71 16.71
C ASP A 84 1.36 -9.41 15.36
N TYR A 85 1.93 -10.60 15.16
CA TYR A 85 1.81 -11.34 13.90
C TYR A 85 1.83 -12.84 14.10
N THR A 86 0.93 -13.54 13.44
CA THR A 86 0.93 -15.00 13.35
C THR A 86 0.63 -15.45 11.94
N PHE A 87 1.48 -16.29 11.39
CA PHE A 87 1.23 -16.95 10.12
C PHE A 87 0.45 -18.25 10.31
N LEU A 88 -0.68 -18.37 9.65
CA LEU A 88 -1.51 -19.58 9.69
C LEU A 88 -1.38 -20.34 8.36
N ASN A 89 -0.65 -21.44 8.37
CA ASN A 89 -0.61 -22.32 7.23
C ASN A 89 -1.90 -23.15 7.15
N CYS A 90 -2.77 -22.81 6.22
CA CYS A 90 -4.05 -23.49 6.05
C CYS A 90 -4.40 -23.73 4.58
N SER A 91 -5.09 -24.83 4.31
CA SER A 91 -5.63 -25.10 2.98
C SER A 91 -6.81 -24.20 2.64
N SER A 92 -7.10 -24.01 1.35
CA SER A 92 -8.30 -23.24 0.91
C SER A 92 -9.61 -23.75 1.51
N LYS A 93 -9.70 -25.04 1.84
CA LYS A 93 -10.89 -25.64 2.46
C LYS A 93 -11.02 -25.32 3.94
N SER A 94 -9.91 -25.08 4.65
CA SER A 94 -9.90 -24.81 6.10
C SER A 94 -9.83 -23.33 6.46
N ILE A 95 -9.52 -22.46 5.50
CA ILE A 95 -9.34 -21.02 5.75
C ILE A 95 -10.56 -20.37 6.40
N ARG A 96 -11.77 -20.66 5.91
CA ARG A 96 -13.01 -20.10 6.44
C ARG A 96 -13.26 -20.53 7.90
N LYS A 97 -13.01 -21.81 8.23
CA LYS A 97 -13.15 -22.33 9.58
C LYS A 97 -12.16 -21.68 10.53
N ASN A 98 -10.88 -21.59 10.11
CA ASN A 98 -9.83 -20.99 10.92
C ASN A 98 -10.10 -19.49 11.18
N LEU A 99 -10.55 -18.74 10.18
CA LEU A 99 -10.95 -17.34 10.35
C LEU A 99 -12.11 -17.18 11.33
N HIS A 100 -13.14 -18.03 11.23
CA HIS A 100 -14.26 -17.99 12.15
C HIS A 100 -13.82 -18.22 13.60
N THR A 101 -13.00 -19.26 13.85
CA THR A 101 -12.46 -19.54 15.19
C THR A 101 -11.61 -18.38 15.74
N LEU A 102 -10.79 -17.74 14.90
CA LEU A 102 -10.01 -16.58 15.32
C LEU A 102 -10.91 -15.38 15.69
N CYS A 103 -11.94 -15.11 14.90
CA CYS A 103 -12.87 -14.04 15.21
C CYS A 103 -13.60 -14.27 16.54
N GLU A 104 -13.97 -15.52 16.85
CA GLU A 104 -14.59 -15.88 18.12
C GLU A 104 -13.67 -15.73 19.35
N GLN A 105 -12.35 -15.78 19.14
CA GLN A 105 -11.36 -15.58 20.21
C GLN A 105 -11.04 -14.11 20.51
N ILE A 106 -11.36 -13.20 19.59
CA ILE A 106 -11.06 -11.78 19.70
C ILE A 106 -12.25 -10.99 20.28
N ILE A 107 -13.45 -11.53 20.22
CA ILE A 107 -14.68 -10.94 20.77
C ILE A 107 -14.87 -11.39 22.22
#